data_b6bb216c6885989cfa48b9890d058179
#
_entry.id   b6bb216c6885989cfa48b9890d058179
#
_cell.length_a   1.000
_cell.length_b   1.000
_cell.length_c   1.000
_cell.angle_alpha   90.00
_cell.angle_beta   90.00
_cell.angle_gamma   90.00
#
_symmetry.space_group_name_H-M   'P 1'
#
loop_
_entity.id
_entity.type
_entity.pdbx_description
1 polymer ?
#
loop_
_entity_poly.entity_id
_entity_poly.type
_entity_poly.pdbx_seq_one_letter_code
_entity_poly.pdbx_strand_id
1 'polypeptide(L)'
;MTLIISMFILVLQFFWVYVDDLMGKGLSSLLIIELLFYVSASLIPLALPLAILLSSLMTFGNLSEYNELTALKASGLSLYRIIRPLFVVVVGIAIATFYFANYVIPVANLKWHSLIYGIQNTKISTVLTPGVYTKDFDGYAIKVSEEKDSVYYGITIHDHTNRLQIKTIKAREARIYKSKNGKYLFFDLKQGRIFEELNITNPNYLSDGQLQNTTITNRPTRVSEFTHGTYKLNLSGFTFNRSDDDTFSDKYEMMNVFQIKEATDSLEKKLIIAQKSYAEGLKNQHQYFSNIPINLPDQSGFASQEKAVKINLKKLPKMEQKANAMLVVSTLRNSNKAIDNQILYQSVLDRDSKLYWIEFHRKFALTYSIIVLFFIGAPLGAIISKGGFGAPVVIAAIVFMIYFIITSIGENLATTFVVSPFFGMWIAGIFFTPVAILITFAAANDSKIFSLDSWKNALKRKKN
;
A
#
# COMPACT_ATOMS: atom_id res chain seq x y z
N MET A 1 13.89 14.34 23.36
CA MET A 1 12.51 14.69 23.75
C MET A 1 11.63 14.94 22.52
N THR A 2 12.00 15.83 21.59
CA THR A 2 11.23 16.15 20.36
C THR A 2 10.93 14.94 19.49
N LEU A 3 11.88 14.02 19.32
CA LEU A 3 11.68 12.77 18.58
C LEU A 3 10.61 11.87 19.22
N ILE A 4 10.63 11.74 20.55
CA ILE A 4 9.64 10.93 21.28
C ILE A 4 8.23 11.49 21.08
N ILE A 5 8.06 12.81 21.18
CA ILE A 5 6.79 13.48 20.95
C ILE A 5 6.31 13.28 19.51
N SER A 6 7.19 13.48 18.52
CA SER A 6 6.86 13.28 17.12
C SER A 6 6.47 11.82 16.81
N MET A 7 7.21 10.87 17.38
CA MET A 7 6.91 9.44 17.25
C MET A 7 5.57 9.08 17.89
N PHE A 8 5.31 9.60 19.09
CA PHE A 8 4.04 9.33 19.77
C PHE A 8 2.83 9.80 18.93
N ILE A 9 2.91 11.00 18.35
CA ILE A 9 1.84 11.53 17.48
C ILE A 9 1.62 10.63 16.26
N LEU A 10 2.70 10.21 15.58
CA LEU A 10 2.60 9.38 14.38
C LEU A 10 2.10 7.96 14.68
N VAL A 11 2.55 7.36 15.79
CA VAL A 11 2.07 6.04 16.24
C VAL A 11 0.60 6.10 16.63
N LEU A 12 0.17 7.18 17.30
CA LEU A 12 -1.23 7.41 17.64
C LEU A 12 -2.09 7.56 16.39
N GLN A 13 -1.60 8.30 15.38
CA GLN A 13 -2.27 8.42 14.09
C GLN A 13 -2.41 7.05 13.40
N PHE A 14 -1.35 6.24 13.38
CA PHE A 14 -1.41 4.89 12.84
C PHE A 14 -2.43 4.02 13.59
N PHE A 15 -2.38 4.03 14.92
CA PHE A 15 -3.32 3.27 15.73
C PHE A 15 -4.77 3.66 15.42
N TRP A 16 -5.04 4.96 15.22
CA TRP A 16 -6.38 5.45 14.90
C TRP A 16 -6.87 4.97 13.53
N VAL A 17 -5.98 4.86 12.54
CA VAL A 17 -6.31 4.34 11.20
C VAL A 17 -6.69 2.87 11.23
N TYR A 18 -6.05 2.08 12.09
CA TYR A 18 -6.25 0.62 12.17
C TYR A 18 -7.07 0.17 13.37
N VAL A 19 -7.68 1.09 14.13
CA VAL A 19 -8.43 0.78 15.35
C VAL A 19 -9.56 -0.22 15.10
N ASP A 20 -10.27 -0.10 13.99
CA ASP A 20 -11.37 -1.00 13.62
C ASP A 20 -10.88 -2.43 13.31
N ASP A 21 -9.69 -2.55 12.73
CA ASP A 21 -9.05 -3.84 12.48
C ASP A 21 -8.50 -4.49 13.76
N LEU A 22 -8.10 -3.70 14.73
CA LEU A 22 -7.50 -4.17 15.97
C LEU A 22 -8.53 -4.47 17.06
N MET A 23 -9.63 -3.72 17.08
CA MET A 23 -10.70 -3.86 18.08
C MET A 23 -11.67 -4.98 17.70
N GLY A 24 -12.17 -5.70 18.69
CA GLY A 24 -13.23 -6.72 18.50
C GLY A 24 -12.75 -8.08 17.99
N LYS A 25 -11.49 -8.24 17.55
CA LYS A 25 -10.97 -9.53 17.04
C LYS A 25 -10.38 -10.46 18.10
N GLY A 26 -10.44 -10.09 19.38
CA GLY A 26 -9.92 -10.92 20.47
C GLY A 26 -8.40 -11.15 20.41
N LEU A 27 -7.66 -10.17 19.90
CA LEU A 27 -6.20 -10.22 19.76
C LEU A 27 -5.55 -10.12 21.15
N SER A 28 -4.40 -10.79 21.34
CA SER A 28 -3.64 -10.64 22.57
C SER A 28 -3.00 -9.25 22.63
N SER A 29 -2.94 -8.64 23.82
CA SER A 29 -2.28 -7.35 24.03
C SER A 29 -0.81 -7.37 23.60
N LEU A 30 -0.14 -8.50 23.72
CA LEU A 30 1.26 -8.68 23.29
C LEU A 30 1.41 -8.56 21.79
N LEU A 31 0.45 -9.08 20.98
CA LEU A 31 0.46 -8.96 19.53
C LEU A 31 0.28 -7.49 19.09
N ILE A 32 -0.57 -6.74 19.79
CA ILE A 32 -0.79 -5.30 19.51
C ILE A 32 0.49 -4.51 19.81
N ILE A 33 1.16 -4.80 20.93
CA ILE A 33 2.43 -4.17 21.28
C ILE A 33 3.52 -4.52 20.27
N GLU A 34 3.60 -5.79 19.83
CA GLU A 34 4.54 -6.23 18.78
C GLU A 34 4.29 -5.47 17.47
N LEU A 35 3.03 -5.35 17.04
CA LEU A 35 2.65 -4.58 15.85
C LEU A 35 3.09 -3.11 15.98
N LEU A 36 2.76 -2.45 17.10
CA LEU A 36 3.10 -1.06 17.33
C LEU A 36 4.62 -0.84 17.35
N PHE A 37 5.39 -1.81 17.85
CA PHE A 37 6.85 -1.75 17.84
C PHE A 37 7.40 -1.73 16.41
N TYR A 38 6.97 -2.64 15.55
CA TYR A 38 7.42 -2.67 14.14
C TYR A 38 6.96 -1.43 13.36
N VAL A 39 5.73 -1.00 13.57
CA VAL A 39 5.20 0.24 12.98
C VAL A 39 6.00 1.45 13.44
N SER A 40 6.32 1.55 14.71
CA SER A 40 7.15 2.63 15.26
C SER A 40 8.50 2.69 14.57
N ALA A 41 9.15 1.55 14.33
CA ALA A 41 10.41 1.50 13.59
C ALA A 41 10.25 2.04 12.15
N SER A 42 9.17 1.70 11.47
CA SER A 42 8.89 2.18 10.10
C SER A 42 8.62 3.69 10.02
N LEU A 43 8.10 4.30 11.10
CA LEU A 43 7.77 5.72 11.17
C LEU A 43 8.95 6.63 11.55
N ILE A 44 10.06 6.07 12.06
CA ILE A 44 11.25 6.86 12.49
C ILE A 44 11.74 7.83 11.42
N PRO A 45 11.93 7.46 10.14
CA PRO A 45 12.45 8.39 9.13
C PRO A 45 11.49 9.54 8.80
N LEU A 46 10.19 9.34 9.03
CA LEU A 46 9.19 10.41 8.87
C LEU A 46 9.19 11.34 10.09
N ALA A 47 9.42 10.80 11.29
CA ALA A 47 9.47 11.56 12.53
C ALA A 47 10.75 12.41 12.66
N LEU A 48 11.89 11.93 12.14
CA LEU A 48 13.18 12.58 12.30
C LEU A 48 13.26 13.97 11.67
N PRO A 49 12.80 14.22 10.43
CA PRO A 49 12.77 15.56 9.86
C PRO A 49 12.00 16.57 10.73
N LEU A 50 10.83 16.17 11.26
CA LEU A 50 10.04 17.00 12.19
C LEU A 50 10.80 17.24 13.50
N ALA A 51 11.38 16.20 14.07
CA ALA A 51 12.11 16.29 15.33
C ALA A 51 13.35 17.20 15.21
N ILE A 52 14.07 17.14 14.10
CA ILE A 52 15.25 17.98 13.83
C ILE A 52 14.82 19.43 13.58
N LEU A 53 13.75 19.65 12.80
CA LEU A 53 13.18 21.00 12.60
C LEU A 53 12.80 21.64 13.94
N LEU A 54 12.02 20.93 14.76
CA LEU A 54 11.56 21.41 16.05
C LEU A 54 12.73 21.62 17.02
N SER A 55 13.64 20.65 17.13
CA SER A 55 14.81 20.74 18.02
C SER A 55 15.74 21.87 17.63
N SER A 56 16.05 22.06 16.35
CA SER A 56 16.91 23.13 15.88
C SER A 56 16.28 24.51 16.10
N LEU A 57 14.97 24.62 15.82
CA LEU A 57 14.22 25.85 16.00
C LEU A 57 14.13 26.23 17.49
N MET A 58 13.89 25.27 18.37
CA MET A 58 13.87 25.51 19.83
C MET A 58 15.26 25.86 20.36
N THR A 59 16.30 25.17 19.93
CA THR A 59 17.69 25.43 20.41
C THR A 59 18.13 26.85 20.02
N PHE A 60 17.98 27.24 18.75
CA PHE A 60 18.35 28.59 18.31
C PHE A 60 17.37 29.65 18.78
N GLY A 61 16.10 29.31 18.98
CA GLY A 61 15.09 30.17 19.58
C GLY A 61 15.46 30.53 21.01
N ASN A 62 15.84 29.55 21.85
CA ASN A 62 16.30 29.79 23.21
C ASN A 62 17.57 30.64 23.25
N LEU A 63 18.59 30.32 22.42
CA LEU A 63 19.82 31.12 22.31
C LEU A 63 19.51 32.58 21.94
N SER A 64 18.50 32.82 21.11
CA SER A 64 18.07 34.14 20.70
C SER A 64 17.28 34.86 21.83
N GLU A 65 16.37 34.17 22.50
CA GLU A 65 15.53 34.68 23.59
C GLU A 65 16.37 35.12 24.79
N TYR A 66 17.37 34.35 25.17
CA TYR A 66 18.31 34.67 26.27
C TYR A 66 19.45 35.63 25.85
N ASN A 67 19.41 36.17 24.63
CA ASN A 67 20.45 37.04 24.05
C ASN A 67 21.86 36.40 23.94
N GLU A 68 21.98 35.09 24.14
CA GLU A 68 23.22 34.38 24.00
C GLU A 68 23.72 34.40 22.55
N LEU A 69 22.81 34.25 21.57
CA LEU A 69 23.11 34.34 20.16
C LEU A 69 23.66 35.74 19.80
N THR A 70 23.08 36.79 20.38
CA THR A 70 23.51 38.16 20.19
C THR A 70 24.89 38.40 20.80
N ALA A 71 25.22 37.86 21.98
CA ALA A 71 26.53 37.90 22.59
C ALA A 71 27.59 37.19 21.76
N LEU A 72 27.29 36.00 21.21
CA LEU A 72 28.13 35.24 20.31
C LEU A 72 28.44 36.02 19.01
N LYS A 73 27.42 36.67 18.42
CA LYS A 73 27.61 37.53 17.24
C LYS A 73 28.45 38.76 17.56
N ALA A 74 28.20 39.37 18.72
CA ALA A 74 28.97 40.54 19.17
C ALA A 74 30.47 40.23 19.43
N SER A 75 30.80 38.98 19.78
CA SER A 75 32.17 38.50 19.89
C SER A 75 32.84 38.20 18.52
N GLY A 76 32.16 38.51 17.40
CA GLY A 76 32.70 38.34 16.03
C GLY A 76 32.44 36.97 15.39
N LEU A 77 31.61 36.11 16.02
CA LEU A 77 31.27 34.82 15.45
C LEU A 77 30.12 34.98 14.43
N SER A 78 30.34 34.50 13.20
CA SER A 78 29.27 34.45 12.19
C SER A 78 28.25 33.36 12.52
N LEU A 79 26.98 33.54 12.14
CA LEU A 79 25.92 32.55 12.32
C LEU A 79 26.31 31.19 11.76
N TYR A 80 26.98 31.14 10.60
CA TYR A 80 27.45 29.90 10.00
C TYR A 80 28.42 29.14 10.90
N ARG A 81 29.31 29.86 11.62
CA ARG A 81 30.27 29.26 12.55
C ARG A 81 29.58 28.71 13.79
N ILE A 82 28.47 29.35 14.24
CA ILE A 82 27.67 28.90 15.37
C ILE A 82 26.83 27.67 15.01
N ILE A 83 26.27 27.60 13.79
CA ILE A 83 25.49 26.47 13.29
C ILE A 83 26.36 25.23 12.99
N ARG A 84 27.62 25.41 12.60
CA ARG A 84 28.48 24.33 12.11
C ARG A 84 28.59 23.10 13.02
N PRO A 85 28.82 23.19 14.33
CA PRO A 85 28.92 22.00 15.20
C PRO A 85 27.60 21.20 15.24
N LEU A 86 26.45 21.86 15.28
CA LEU A 86 25.14 21.20 15.22
C LEU A 86 24.88 20.57 13.85
N PHE A 87 25.32 21.22 12.78
CA PHE A 87 25.22 20.68 11.42
C PHE A 87 25.97 19.35 11.27
N VAL A 88 27.18 19.23 11.85
CA VAL A 88 27.94 17.97 11.84
C VAL A 88 27.16 16.84 12.53
N VAL A 89 26.51 17.14 13.65
CA VAL A 89 25.65 16.18 14.34
C VAL A 89 24.45 15.78 13.47
N VAL A 90 23.80 16.76 12.83
CA VAL A 90 22.65 16.51 11.95
C VAL A 90 23.04 15.66 10.74
N VAL A 91 24.20 15.88 10.14
CA VAL A 91 24.74 15.03 9.06
C VAL A 91 24.95 13.60 9.56
N GLY A 92 25.52 13.44 10.77
CA GLY A 92 25.65 12.13 11.42
C GLY A 92 24.28 11.42 11.58
N ILE A 93 23.28 12.16 12.05
CA ILE A 93 21.90 11.64 12.17
C ILE A 93 21.31 11.30 10.80
N ALA A 94 21.52 12.12 9.78
CA ALA A 94 21.05 11.86 8.41
C ALA A 94 21.66 10.57 7.85
N ILE A 95 22.97 10.37 8.01
CA ILE A 95 23.64 9.13 7.60
C ILE A 95 23.09 7.93 8.37
N ALA A 96 22.95 8.02 9.68
CA ALA A 96 22.36 6.96 10.50
C ALA A 96 20.92 6.65 10.05
N THR A 97 20.13 7.68 9.72
CA THR A 97 18.75 7.51 9.21
C THR A 97 18.75 6.81 7.86
N PHE A 98 19.69 7.10 6.98
CA PHE A 98 19.82 6.38 5.70
C PHE A 98 20.08 4.88 5.92
N TYR A 99 21.03 4.53 6.79
CA TYR A 99 21.30 3.14 7.13
C TYR A 99 20.06 2.47 7.77
N PHE A 100 19.38 3.17 8.65
CA PHE A 100 18.14 2.69 9.26
C PHE A 100 17.05 2.45 8.22
N ALA A 101 16.85 3.42 7.31
CA ALA A 101 15.87 3.31 6.22
C ALA A 101 16.21 2.19 5.23
N ASN A 102 17.49 1.87 5.09
CA ASN A 102 17.93 0.85 4.14
C ASN A 102 17.91 -0.57 4.69
N TYR A 103 18.14 -0.77 5.99
CA TYR A 103 18.28 -2.11 6.57
C TYR A 103 17.22 -2.45 7.62
N VAL A 104 16.81 -1.50 8.45
CA VAL A 104 15.87 -1.77 9.55
C VAL A 104 14.42 -1.68 9.05
N ILE A 105 14.10 -0.65 8.28
CA ILE A 105 12.73 -0.44 7.77
C ILE A 105 12.23 -1.58 6.91
N PRO A 106 12.99 -2.15 5.94
CA PRO A 106 12.52 -3.28 5.15
C PRO A 106 12.06 -4.45 6.02
N VAL A 107 12.82 -4.78 7.05
CA VAL A 107 12.48 -5.85 8.00
C VAL A 107 11.26 -5.48 8.85
N ALA A 108 11.19 -4.24 9.34
CA ALA A 108 10.06 -3.75 10.11
C ALA A 108 8.77 -3.74 9.27
N ASN A 109 8.86 -3.27 8.01
CA ASN A 109 7.75 -3.28 7.07
C ASN A 109 7.25 -4.70 6.82
N LEU A 110 8.15 -5.65 6.54
CA LEU A 110 7.80 -7.05 6.34
C LEU A 110 7.01 -7.59 7.52
N LYS A 111 7.49 -7.35 8.75
CA LYS A 111 6.85 -7.87 9.97
C LYS A 111 5.48 -7.23 10.23
N TRP A 112 5.36 -5.90 10.17
CA TRP A 112 4.08 -5.27 10.46
C TRP A 112 3.04 -5.51 9.37
N HIS A 113 3.43 -5.58 8.08
CA HIS A 113 2.52 -5.95 6.98
C HIS A 113 2.02 -7.39 7.12
N SER A 114 2.91 -8.33 7.44
CA SER A 114 2.55 -9.71 7.71
C SER A 114 1.58 -9.84 8.89
N LEU A 115 1.82 -9.07 9.97
CA LEU A 115 0.93 -9.04 11.13
C LEU A 115 -0.44 -8.43 10.80
N ILE A 116 -0.48 -7.26 10.15
CA ILE A 116 -1.73 -6.59 9.81
C ILE A 116 -2.57 -7.43 8.84
N TYR A 117 -1.93 -8.05 7.84
CA TYR A 117 -2.60 -8.95 6.92
C TYR A 117 -3.20 -10.16 7.65
N GLY A 118 -2.45 -10.77 8.57
CA GLY A 118 -2.96 -11.83 9.43
C GLY A 118 -4.14 -11.37 10.29
N ILE A 119 -4.07 -10.15 10.84
CA ILE A 119 -5.15 -9.55 11.64
C ILE A 119 -6.39 -9.26 10.78
N GLN A 120 -6.22 -8.68 9.59
CA GLN A 120 -7.31 -8.38 8.67
C GLN A 120 -8.01 -9.65 8.17
N ASN A 121 -7.24 -10.70 7.91
CA ASN A 121 -7.78 -12.00 7.51
C ASN A 121 -8.32 -12.84 8.69
N THR A 122 -8.05 -12.41 9.93
CA THR A 122 -8.69 -13.02 11.10
C THR A 122 -10.14 -12.59 11.13
N LYS A 123 -11.03 -13.49 10.74
CA LYS A 123 -12.47 -13.23 10.78
C LYS A 123 -12.92 -13.07 12.22
N ILE A 124 -13.77 -12.07 12.45
CA ILE A 124 -14.33 -11.80 13.78
C ILE A 124 -15.17 -13.01 14.17
N SER A 125 -14.64 -13.81 15.10
CA SER A 125 -15.46 -14.88 15.66
C SER A 125 -16.42 -14.28 16.68
N THR A 126 -17.72 -14.44 16.42
CA THR A 126 -18.71 -14.54 17.48
C THR A 126 -19.50 -13.33 17.93
N VAL A 127 -19.85 -12.38 17.08
CA VAL A 127 -21.07 -11.64 17.37
C VAL A 127 -22.14 -12.04 16.36
N LEU A 128 -22.89 -13.07 16.70
CA LEU A 128 -24.11 -13.39 15.97
C LEU A 128 -25.15 -12.33 16.33
N THR A 129 -25.35 -11.36 15.43
CA THR A 129 -26.34 -10.30 15.62
C THR A 129 -27.74 -10.91 15.46
N PRO A 130 -28.61 -10.85 16.48
CA PRO A 130 -29.98 -11.35 16.37
C PRO A 130 -30.74 -10.72 15.20
N GLY A 131 -31.46 -11.52 14.45
CA GLY A 131 -32.27 -11.10 13.31
C GLY A 131 -31.56 -11.05 11.96
N VAL A 132 -30.22 -11.08 11.92
CA VAL A 132 -29.41 -10.94 10.70
C VAL A 132 -28.70 -12.25 10.35
N TYR A 133 -28.53 -12.54 9.05
CA TYR A 133 -27.66 -13.63 8.62
C TYR A 133 -26.19 -13.21 8.67
N THR A 134 -25.42 -13.86 9.52
CA THR A 134 -23.97 -13.74 9.57
C THR A 134 -23.34 -14.66 8.52
N LYS A 135 -22.62 -14.09 7.54
CA LYS A 135 -21.91 -14.81 6.47
C LYS A 135 -20.38 -14.83 6.69
N ASP A 136 -19.94 -14.45 7.87
CA ASP A 136 -18.52 -14.34 8.19
C ASP A 136 -17.80 -15.71 8.20
N PHE A 137 -18.55 -16.79 8.24
CA PHE A 137 -18.05 -18.16 8.20
C PHE A 137 -18.06 -18.69 6.76
N ASP A 138 -16.90 -18.96 6.16
CA ASP A 138 -16.79 -19.48 4.80
C ASP A 138 -17.59 -20.78 4.65
N GLY A 139 -18.51 -20.78 3.70
CA GLY A 139 -19.40 -21.91 3.46
C GLY A 139 -20.54 -22.03 4.46
N TYR A 140 -20.73 -21.07 5.38
CA TYR A 140 -21.86 -21.08 6.33
C TYR A 140 -22.61 -19.77 6.33
N ALA A 141 -23.93 -19.83 6.48
CA ALA A 141 -24.76 -18.67 6.80
C ALA A 141 -25.55 -18.97 8.07
N ILE A 142 -25.33 -18.21 9.12
CA ILE A 142 -25.90 -18.44 10.45
C ILE A 142 -26.82 -17.29 10.80
N LYS A 143 -28.06 -17.60 11.22
CA LYS A 143 -29.02 -16.63 11.73
C LYS A 143 -29.51 -17.07 13.10
N VAL A 144 -29.65 -16.10 14.01
CA VAL A 144 -30.26 -16.28 15.34
C VAL A 144 -31.41 -15.32 15.45
N SER A 145 -32.54 -15.74 16.04
CA SER A 145 -33.70 -14.86 16.23
C SER A 145 -33.52 -13.95 17.44
N GLU A 146 -33.10 -14.50 18.59
CA GLU A 146 -32.90 -13.78 19.85
C GLU A 146 -31.70 -14.33 20.61
N GLU A 147 -31.12 -13.50 21.46
CA GLU A 147 -30.10 -13.88 22.43
C GLU A 147 -30.58 -13.46 23.83
N LYS A 148 -30.56 -14.39 24.77
CA LYS A 148 -30.89 -14.14 26.16
C LYS A 148 -30.03 -15.03 27.07
N ASP A 149 -29.32 -14.42 28.02
CA ASP A 149 -28.49 -15.12 29.01
C ASP A 149 -27.48 -16.10 28.39
N SER A 150 -26.81 -15.67 27.30
CA SER A 150 -25.86 -16.49 26.54
C SER A 150 -26.48 -17.76 25.90
N VAL A 151 -27.80 -17.81 25.79
CA VAL A 151 -28.51 -18.81 25.02
C VAL A 151 -29.12 -18.14 23.79
N TYR A 152 -28.92 -18.76 22.65
CA TYR A 152 -29.46 -18.30 21.38
C TYR A 152 -30.73 -19.06 21.03
N TYR A 153 -31.78 -18.32 20.67
CA TYR A 153 -33.11 -18.89 20.31
C TYR A 153 -33.36 -18.76 18.82
N GLY A 154 -33.99 -19.79 18.24
CA GLY A 154 -34.35 -19.80 16.82
C GLY A 154 -33.15 -19.77 15.89
N ILE A 155 -32.13 -20.63 16.13
CA ILE A 155 -30.96 -20.70 15.30
C ILE A 155 -31.20 -21.42 13.98
N THR A 156 -30.70 -20.87 12.89
CA THR A 156 -30.67 -21.48 11.56
C THR A 156 -29.21 -21.43 11.05
N ILE A 157 -28.68 -22.60 10.69
CA ILE A 157 -27.35 -22.75 10.13
C ILE A 157 -27.51 -23.35 8.72
N HIS A 158 -27.09 -22.62 7.70
CA HIS A 158 -26.93 -23.13 6.34
C HIS A 158 -25.47 -23.49 6.11
N ASP A 159 -25.23 -24.76 5.79
CA ASP A 159 -23.91 -25.30 5.48
C ASP A 159 -23.81 -25.47 3.97
N HIS A 160 -22.96 -24.65 3.35
CA HIS A 160 -22.63 -24.63 1.92
C HIS A 160 -21.19 -25.09 1.65
N THR A 161 -20.53 -25.73 2.63
CA THR A 161 -19.14 -26.22 2.47
C THR A 161 -19.03 -27.24 1.35
N ASN A 162 -20.07 -28.03 1.14
CA ASN A 162 -20.18 -28.89 -0.02
C ASN A 162 -21.10 -28.22 -1.06
N ARG A 163 -20.54 -27.75 -2.18
CA ARG A 163 -21.31 -27.09 -3.26
C ARG A 163 -22.40 -27.97 -3.89
N LEU A 164 -22.26 -29.28 -3.74
CA LEU A 164 -23.19 -30.26 -4.31
C LEU A 164 -24.29 -30.71 -3.32
N GLN A 165 -24.15 -30.37 -2.02
CA GLN A 165 -25.06 -30.84 -0.98
C GLN A 165 -25.33 -29.69 0.00
N ILE A 166 -26.54 -29.17 -0.03
CA ILE A 166 -26.95 -28.10 0.88
C ILE A 166 -27.55 -28.75 2.16
N LYS A 167 -26.98 -28.34 3.30
CA LYS A 167 -27.47 -28.78 4.60
C LYS A 167 -27.94 -27.59 5.42
N THR A 168 -29.20 -27.66 5.89
CA THR A 168 -29.77 -26.63 6.73
C THR A 168 -30.17 -27.23 8.09
N ILE A 169 -29.67 -26.66 9.15
CA ILE A 169 -29.90 -27.05 10.52
C ILE A 169 -30.75 -25.95 11.17
N LYS A 170 -31.91 -26.29 11.74
CA LYS A 170 -32.75 -25.39 12.53
C LYS A 170 -32.92 -25.96 13.92
N ALA A 171 -32.67 -25.16 14.96
CA ALA A 171 -32.87 -25.56 16.34
C ALA A 171 -33.57 -24.45 17.13
N ARG A 172 -34.34 -24.86 18.17
CA ARG A 172 -35.07 -23.94 19.02
C ARG A 172 -34.11 -23.18 19.97
N GLU A 173 -33.18 -23.91 20.57
CA GLU A 173 -32.18 -23.36 21.49
C GLU A 173 -30.75 -23.78 21.04
N ALA A 174 -29.81 -22.90 21.22
CA ALA A 174 -28.38 -23.17 21.00
C ALA A 174 -27.50 -22.52 22.07
N ARG A 175 -26.52 -23.25 22.51
CA ARG A 175 -25.38 -22.68 23.27
C ARG A 175 -24.13 -22.77 22.41
N ILE A 176 -23.39 -21.69 22.35
CA ILE A 176 -22.21 -21.59 21.48
C ILE A 176 -20.99 -21.45 22.37
N TYR A 177 -20.00 -22.33 22.18
CA TYR A 177 -18.75 -22.26 22.92
C TYR A 177 -17.57 -22.65 22.05
N LYS A 178 -16.43 -22.07 22.37
CA LYS A 178 -15.18 -22.26 21.64
C LYS A 178 -14.39 -23.42 22.28
N SER A 179 -13.74 -24.22 21.46
CA SER A 179 -12.81 -25.26 21.93
C SER A 179 -11.65 -24.63 22.68
N LYS A 180 -11.06 -25.32 23.66
CA LYS A 180 -9.90 -24.87 24.46
C LYS A 180 -8.70 -24.47 23.59
N ASN A 181 -8.51 -25.11 22.44
CA ASN A 181 -7.43 -24.80 21.48
C ASN A 181 -7.84 -23.74 20.43
N GLY A 182 -9.03 -23.17 20.52
CA GLY A 182 -9.53 -22.12 19.63
C GLY A 182 -9.87 -22.55 18.19
N LYS A 183 -9.63 -23.81 17.81
CA LYS A 183 -9.76 -24.29 16.42
C LYS A 183 -11.19 -24.64 16.00
N TYR A 184 -12.10 -24.82 16.94
CA TYR A 184 -13.47 -25.26 16.67
C TYR A 184 -14.47 -24.40 17.45
N LEU A 185 -15.62 -24.14 16.81
CA LEU A 185 -16.81 -23.60 17.44
C LEU A 185 -17.84 -24.70 17.55
N PHE A 186 -18.36 -24.92 18.74
CA PHE A 186 -19.38 -25.90 19.02
C PHE A 186 -20.72 -25.21 19.23
N PHE A 187 -21.72 -25.70 18.54
CA PHE A 187 -23.12 -25.34 18.70
C PHE A 187 -23.82 -26.51 19.38
N ASP A 188 -24.16 -26.34 20.63
CA ASP A 188 -24.95 -27.31 21.37
C ASP A 188 -26.44 -26.99 21.17
N LEU A 189 -27.08 -27.78 20.34
CA LEU A 189 -28.40 -27.54 19.77
C LEU A 189 -29.44 -28.38 20.50
N LYS A 190 -30.58 -27.78 20.84
CA LYS A 190 -31.71 -28.49 21.43
C LYS A 190 -32.94 -28.33 20.55
N GLN A 191 -33.70 -29.42 20.42
CA GLN A 191 -34.98 -29.49 19.68
C GLN A 191 -34.84 -28.92 18.28
N GLY A 192 -34.30 -29.70 17.35
CA GLY A 192 -34.01 -29.22 16.01
C GLY A 192 -34.30 -30.22 14.91
N ARG A 193 -34.20 -29.70 13.68
CA ARG A 193 -34.36 -30.44 12.43
C ARG A 193 -33.18 -30.17 11.53
N ILE A 194 -32.72 -31.20 10.84
CA ILE A 194 -31.68 -31.12 9.80
C ILE A 194 -32.36 -31.42 8.47
N PHE A 195 -32.28 -30.50 7.53
CA PHE A 195 -32.68 -30.67 6.15
C PHE A 195 -31.42 -30.88 5.32
N GLU A 196 -31.34 -31.97 4.59
CA GLU A 196 -30.15 -32.36 3.84
C GLU A 196 -30.53 -32.78 2.44
N GLU A 197 -30.00 -32.10 1.42
CA GLU A 197 -30.14 -32.56 0.03
C GLU A 197 -29.17 -33.70 -0.21
N LEU A 198 -29.65 -34.85 -0.64
CA LEU A 198 -28.81 -35.99 -0.95
C LEU A 198 -28.34 -35.90 -2.40
N ASN A 199 -27.04 -35.90 -2.61
CA ASN A 199 -26.47 -36.00 -3.94
C ASN A 199 -26.61 -37.44 -4.46
N ILE A 200 -27.33 -37.60 -5.57
CA ILE A 200 -27.25 -38.81 -6.35
C ILE A 200 -26.04 -38.60 -7.29
N THR A 201 -24.87 -39.02 -6.85
CA THR A 201 -23.68 -39.11 -7.71
C THR A 201 -23.85 -40.31 -8.61
N ASN A 202 -24.43 -40.10 -9.77
CA ASN A 202 -24.10 -40.90 -10.95
C ASN A 202 -23.71 -39.92 -12.06
N PRO A 203 -22.42 -39.55 -12.19
CA PRO A 203 -21.96 -38.97 -13.41
C PRO A 203 -21.93 -40.13 -14.43
N ASN A 204 -22.98 -40.29 -15.21
CA ASN A 204 -22.93 -41.05 -16.44
C ASN A 204 -21.97 -40.29 -17.38
N TYR A 205 -20.71 -40.68 -17.37
CA TYR A 205 -19.78 -40.32 -18.42
C TYR A 205 -20.16 -41.15 -19.64
N LEU A 206 -20.60 -40.51 -20.71
CA LEU A 206 -20.59 -41.12 -22.02
C LEU A 206 -19.14 -41.36 -22.42
N SER A 207 -18.88 -42.43 -23.15
CA SER A 207 -17.56 -42.88 -23.64
C SER A 207 -16.78 -41.80 -24.40
N ASP A 208 -17.35 -40.68 -24.72
CA ASP A 208 -16.74 -39.53 -25.43
C ASP A 208 -16.40 -38.32 -24.53
N GLY A 209 -16.45 -38.44 -23.20
CA GLY A 209 -16.03 -37.34 -22.29
C GLY A 209 -16.93 -36.11 -22.27
N GLN A 210 -18.11 -36.13 -22.91
CA GLN A 210 -19.09 -35.04 -22.86
C GLN A 210 -19.96 -35.17 -21.62
N LEU A 211 -20.00 -34.09 -20.81
CA LEU A 211 -20.92 -33.93 -19.70
C LEU A 211 -22.35 -33.82 -20.25
N GLN A 212 -23.18 -34.85 -20.04
CA GLN A 212 -24.60 -34.71 -20.27
C GLN A 212 -25.19 -33.76 -19.23
N ASN A 213 -25.66 -32.59 -19.63
CA ASN A 213 -26.48 -31.71 -18.82
C ASN A 213 -27.86 -32.37 -18.58
N THR A 214 -27.89 -33.41 -17.76
CA THR A 214 -29.12 -33.90 -17.20
C THR A 214 -29.57 -32.92 -16.14
N THR A 215 -30.60 -32.14 -16.44
CA THR A 215 -31.34 -31.36 -15.46
C THR A 215 -31.86 -32.36 -14.42
N ILE A 216 -31.19 -32.45 -13.27
CA ILE A 216 -31.63 -33.29 -12.15
C ILE A 216 -32.87 -32.60 -11.58
N THR A 217 -34.04 -33.01 -12.05
CA THR A 217 -35.35 -32.47 -11.67
C THR A 217 -35.82 -32.95 -10.31
N ASN A 218 -35.18 -33.97 -9.72
CA ASN A 218 -35.59 -34.55 -8.45
C ASN A 218 -34.37 -34.77 -7.54
N ARG A 219 -34.15 -33.87 -6.58
CA ARG A 219 -33.14 -34.03 -5.53
C ARG A 219 -33.79 -34.61 -4.29
N PRO A 220 -33.52 -35.85 -3.92
CA PRO A 220 -34.11 -36.42 -2.70
C PRO A 220 -33.56 -35.64 -1.49
N THR A 221 -34.47 -35.28 -0.62
CA THR A 221 -34.17 -34.58 0.64
C THR A 221 -34.39 -35.52 1.81
N ARG A 222 -33.50 -35.44 2.79
CA ARG A 222 -33.64 -36.14 4.07
C ARG A 222 -33.95 -35.12 5.16
N VAL A 223 -34.95 -35.37 5.96
CA VAL A 223 -35.27 -34.60 7.15
C VAL A 223 -35.03 -35.47 8.37
N SER A 224 -34.14 -35.02 9.26
CA SER A 224 -33.85 -35.70 10.52
C SER A 224 -34.22 -34.79 11.68
N GLU A 225 -34.94 -35.34 12.69
CA GLU A 225 -35.24 -34.60 13.90
C GLU A 225 -34.34 -35.07 15.05
N PHE A 226 -33.96 -34.13 15.91
CA PHE A 226 -33.14 -34.42 17.08
C PHE A 226 -33.64 -33.64 18.30
N THR A 227 -33.54 -34.26 19.48
CA THR A 227 -33.82 -33.60 20.77
C THR A 227 -32.57 -32.85 21.27
N HIS A 228 -31.41 -33.40 21.05
CA HIS A 228 -30.10 -32.82 21.41
C HIS A 228 -29.05 -33.17 20.35
N GLY A 229 -28.19 -32.22 20.02
CA GLY A 229 -27.14 -32.44 19.03
C GLY A 229 -26.04 -31.38 19.14
N THR A 230 -24.80 -31.77 18.90
CA THR A 230 -23.69 -30.86 18.86
C THR A 230 -23.18 -30.71 17.41
N TYR A 231 -23.25 -29.50 16.89
CA TYR A 231 -22.69 -29.18 15.58
C TYR A 231 -21.32 -28.52 15.75
N LYS A 232 -20.32 -29.04 15.05
CA LYS A 232 -18.95 -28.60 15.11
C LYS A 232 -18.58 -27.83 13.85
N LEU A 233 -18.17 -26.56 14.02
CA LEU A 233 -17.67 -25.72 12.94
C LEU A 233 -16.15 -25.57 13.07
N ASN A 234 -15.44 -25.73 11.96
CA ASN A 234 -13.99 -25.58 11.95
C ASN A 234 -13.61 -24.11 11.82
N LEU A 235 -12.88 -23.59 12.81
CA LEU A 235 -12.38 -22.22 12.87
C LEU A 235 -10.91 -22.08 12.39
N SER A 236 -10.35 -23.08 11.72
CA SER A 236 -8.93 -23.02 11.34
C SER A 236 -8.60 -21.82 10.44
N GLY A 237 -9.59 -21.26 9.70
CA GLY A 237 -9.49 -20.00 8.97
C GLY A 237 -9.76 -18.75 9.81
N PHE A 238 -10.14 -18.89 11.09
CA PHE A 238 -10.55 -17.78 11.98
C PHE A 238 -9.58 -17.54 13.14
N THR A 239 -8.58 -18.38 13.27
CA THR A 239 -7.47 -18.11 14.21
C THR A 239 -6.46 -17.22 13.51
N PHE A 240 -5.94 -16.22 14.24
CA PHE A 240 -4.81 -15.46 13.77
C PHE A 240 -3.68 -16.45 13.39
N ASN A 241 -3.43 -16.60 12.12
CA ASN A 241 -2.25 -17.26 11.60
C ASN A 241 -1.32 -16.15 11.11
N ARG A 242 -0.10 -16.13 11.65
CA ARG A 242 0.95 -15.27 11.11
C ARG A 242 1.14 -15.67 9.66
N SER A 243 0.88 -14.75 8.72
CA SER A 243 1.16 -15.02 7.30
C SER A 243 2.65 -15.21 7.12
N ASP A 244 3.04 -16.12 6.23
CA ASP A 244 4.45 -16.33 5.92
C ASP A 244 5.06 -15.02 5.40
N ASP A 245 6.19 -14.65 5.98
CA ASP A 245 6.94 -13.45 5.59
C ASP A 245 7.31 -13.49 4.10
N ASP A 246 7.46 -14.70 3.52
CA ASP A 246 7.77 -14.91 2.10
C ASP A 246 6.72 -14.33 1.16
N THR A 247 5.45 -14.23 1.59
CA THR A 247 4.36 -13.64 0.77
C THR A 247 4.59 -12.16 0.47
N PHE A 248 5.33 -11.46 1.30
CA PHE A 248 5.56 -10.01 1.21
C PHE A 248 7.01 -9.64 0.91
N SER A 249 7.95 -10.61 0.96
CA SER A 249 9.38 -10.37 0.81
C SER A 249 9.76 -9.69 -0.50
N ASP A 250 9.01 -9.95 -1.57
CA ASP A 250 9.27 -9.44 -2.92
C ASP A 250 8.66 -8.05 -3.19
N LYS A 251 7.99 -7.45 -2.20
CA LYS A 251 7.46 -6.09 -2.37
C LYS A 251 8.57 -5.06 -2.21
N TYR A 252 8.53 -4.02 -3.04
CA TYR A 252 9.50 -2.93 -3.07
C TYR A 252 9.74 -2.25 -1.71
N GLU A 253 8.71 -2.17 -0.84
CA GLU A 253 8.78 -1.58 0.51
C GLU A 253 9.62 -2.39 1.50
N MET A 254 9.83 -3.69 1.21
CA MET A 254 10.59 -4.63 2.05
C MET A 254 12.04 -4.82 1.57
N MET A 255 12.45 -4.06 0.55
CA MET A 255 13.77 -4.20 -0.06
C MET A 255 14.72 -3.07 0.32
N ASN A 256 16.01 -3.39 0.40
CA ASN A 256 17.06 -2.40 0.51
C ASN A 256 17.40 -1.80 -0.88
N VAL A 257 18.17 -0.71 -0.91
CA VAL A 257 18.55 -0.01 -2.15
C VAL A 257 19.23 -0.93 -3.18
N PHE A 258 20.05 -1.88 -2.73
CA PHE A 258 20.74 -2.82 -3.62
C PHE A 258 19.76 -3.85 -4.21
N GLN A 259 18.87 -4.41 -3.38
CA GLN A 259 17.82 -5.32 -3.82
C GLN A 259 16.84 -4.63 -4.78
N ILE A 260 16.45 -3.39 -4.50
CA ILE A 260 15.61 -2.59 -5.41
C ILE A 260 16.27 -2.46 -6.78
N LYS A 261 17.57 -2.13 -6.82
CA LYS A 261 18.28 -2.02 -8.07
C LYS A 261 18.34 -3.33 -8.84
N GLU A 262 18.65 -4.44 -8.16
CA GLU A 262 18.66 -5.78 -8.76
C GLU A 262 17.27 -6.18 -9.29
N ALA A 263 16.21 -5.89 -8.52
CA ALA A 263 14.84 -6.14 -8.93
C ALA A 263 14.45 -5.31 -10.17
N THR A 264 14.81 -4.02 -10.23
CA THR A 264 14.55 -3.17 -11.40
C THR A 264 15.30 -3.65 -12.63
N ASP A 265 16.59 -4.02 -12.49
CA ASP A 265 17.37 -4.59 -13.59
C ASP A 265 16.77 -5.92 -14.09
N SER A 266 16.22 -6.73 -13.19
CA SER A 266 15.51 -7.98 -13.53
C SER A 266 14.20 -7.71 -14.27
N LEU A 267 13.41 -6.71 -13.83
CA LEU A 267 12.16 -6.32 -14.48
C LEU A 267 12.43 -5.78 -15.89
N GLU A 268 13.47 -4.97 -16.07
CA GLU A 268 13.86 -4.45 -17.37
C GLU A 268 14.26 -5.58 -18.34
N LYS A 269 15.06 -6.55 -17.86
CA LYS A 269 15.38 -7.74 -18.65
C LYS A 269 14.13 -8.54 -19.03
N LYS A 270 13.18 -8.73 -18.10
CA LYS A 270 11.91 -9.40 -18.38
C LYS A 270 11.09 -8.66 -19.44
N LEU A 271 11.08 -7.32 -19.37
CA LEU A 271 10.39 -6.48 -20.35
C LEU A 271 10.99 -6.68 -21.76
N ILE A 272 12.32 -6.63 -21.88
CA ILE A 272 13.03 -6.83 -23.16
C ILE A 272 12.75 -8.24 -23.72
N ILE A 273 12.82 -9.27 -22.88
CA ILE A 273 12.55 -10.66 -23.27
C ILE A 273 11.09 -10.79 -23.74
N ALA A 274 10.13 -10.21 -23.00
CA ALA A 274 8.72 -10.25 -23.35
C ALA A 274 8.44 -9.53 -24.69
N GLN A 275 9.06 -8.39 -24.94
CA GLN A 275 8.97 -7.68 -26.20
C GLN A 275 9.52 -8.51 -27.36
N LYS A 276 10.69 -9.13 -27.16
CA LYS A 276 11.32 -9.99 -28.16
C LYS A 276 10.48 -11.22 -28.47
N SER A 277 10.04 -11.96 -27.45
CA SER A 277 9.22 -13.15 -27.63
C SER A 277 7.88 -12.85 -28.30
N TYR A 278 7.27 -11.71 -27.99
CA TYR A 278 6.05 -11.25 -28.63
C TYR A 278 6.29 -10.91 -30.10
N ALA A 279 7.35 -10.17 -30.43
CA ALA A 279 7.70 -9.84 -31.81
C ALA A 279 7.99 -11.09 -32.65
N GLU A 280 8.69 -12.08 -32.07
CA GLU A 280 8.91 -13.40 -32.71
C GLU A 280 7.59 -14.17 -32.88
N GLY A 281 6.70 -14.13 -31.89
CA GLY A 281 5.37 -14.75 -31.98
C GLY A 281 4.53 -14.15 -33.11
N LEU A 282 4.48 -12.82 -33.23
CA LEU A 282 3.79 -12.13 -34.34
C LEU A 282 4.40 -12.49 -35.69
N LYS A 283 5.74 -12.55 -35.78
CA LYS A 283 6.44 -12.92 -37.00
C LYS A 283 6.06 -14.34 -37.43
N ASN A 284 6.01 -15.30 -36.49
CA ASN A 284 5.67 -16.69 -36.78
C ASN A 284 4.18 -16.88 -37.11
N GLN A 285 3.30 -16.07 -36.54
CA GLN A 285 1.86 -16.13 -36.80
C GLN A 285 1.49 -15.60 -38.18
N HIS A 286 2.27 -14.67 -38.71
CA HIS A 286 2.07 -14.08 -40.01
C HIS A 286 3.21 -14.46 -40.95
N GLN A 287 3.02 -15.49 -41.77
CA GLN A 287 4.01 -15.95 -42.77
C GLN A 287 4.60 -14.83 -43.62
N TYR A 288 3.81 -13.76 -43.82
CA TYR A 288 4.23 -12.58 -44.60
C TYR A 288 5.42 -11.84 -43.95
N PHE A 289 5.54 -11.87 -42.62
CA PHE A 289 6.61 -11.19 -41.90
C PHE A 289 7.79 -12.13 -41.53
N SER A 290 7.73 -13.42 -41.95
CA SER A 290 8.74 -14.41 -41.56
C SER A 290 10.16 -14.08 -42.03
N ASN A 291 10.30 -13.29 -43.11
CA ASN A 291 11.57 -12.91 -43.70
C ASN A 291 12.14 -11.57 -43.26
N ILE A 292 11.44 -10.84 -42.36
CA ILE A 292 11.90 -9.56 -41.85
C ILE A 292 12.82 -9.81 -40.63
N PRO A 293 14.09 -9.36 -40.66
CA PRO A 293 14.95 -9.46 -39.48
C PRO A 293 14.40 -8.59 -38.37
N ILE A 294 14.18 -9.16 -37.16
CA ILE A 294 13.76 -8.41 -35.99
C ILE A 294 15.02 -7.76 -35.39
N ASN A 295 15.37 -6.59 -35.85
CA ASN A 295 16.23 -5.70 -35.11
C ASN A 295 15.34 -4.92 -34.18
N LEU A 296 15.43 -5.17 -32.87
CA LEU A 296 14.80 -4.32 -31.85
C LEU A 296 15.36 -2.90 -32.02
N PRO A 297 14.53 -1.89 -32.26
CA PRO A 297 15.03 -0.57 -32.59
C PRO A 297 15.52 0.17 -31.35
N ASP A 298 16.65 0.79 -31.47
CA ASP A 298 16.75 2.20 -31.13
C ASP A 298 15.57 2.93 -31.79
N GLN A 299 14.83 3.72 -31.04
CA GLN A 299 13.51 4.28 -31.30
C GLN A 299 13.32 5.13 -32.58
N SER A 300 13.93 4.80 -33.68
CA SER A 300 13.85 5.55 -34.94
C SER A 300 13.26 4.71 -36.07
N GLY A 301 11.96 4.92 -36.29
CA GLY A 301 11.37 4.87 -37.60
C GLY A 301 11.14 3.49 -38.21
N PHE A 302 9.97 2.90 -38.01
CA PHE A 302 9.41 1.94 -38.94
C PHE A 302 9.10 2.62 -40.29
N ALA A 303 10.00 2.53 -41.22
CA ALA A 303 9.73 2.82 -42.64
C ALA A 303 10.38 1.73 -43.49
N SER A 304 9.75 0.59 -43.61
CA SER A 304 10.01 -0.29 -44.73
C SER A 304 8.75 -0.37 -45.60
N GLN A 305 8.76 0.36 -46.71
CA GLN A 305 7.81 0.22 -47.78
C GLN A 305 8.07 -1.12 -48.48
N GLU A 306 7.47 -2.21 -48.05
CA GLU A 306 7.27 -3.37 -48.89
C GLU A 306 5.93 -3.23 -49.64
N LYS A 307 5.99 -3.32 -50.97
CA LYS A 307 4.82 -3.28 -51.83
C LYS A 307 3.81 -4.35 -51.41
N ALA A 308 2.70 -3.92 -50.83
CA ALA A 308 1.59 -4.80 -50.52
C ALA A 308 1.11 -5.51 -51.80
N VAL A 309 1.18 -6.84 -51.86
CA VAL A 309 0.61 -7.65 -52.93
C VAL A 309 -0.90 -7.48 -52.88
N LYS A 310 -1.48 -6.75 -53.81
CA LYS A 310 -2.93 -6.59 -53.96
C LYS A 310 -3.55 -7.92 -54.41
N ILE A 311 -4.00 -8.73 -53.45
CA ILE A 311 -4.81 -9.91 -53.74
C ILE A 311 -6.20 -9.44 -54.14
N ASN A 312 -6.58 -9.72 -55.40
CA ASN A 312 -7.88 -9.34 -55.90
C ASN A 312 -8.94 -10.38 -55.47
N LEU A 313 -9.47 -10.25 -54.28
CA LEU A 313 -10.49 -11.13 -53.69
C LEU A 313 -11.73 -11.30 -54.59
N LYS A 314 -12.00 -10.35 -55.49
CA LYS A 314 -13.15 -10.40 -56.41
C LYS A 314 -13.04 -11.49 -57.49
N LYS A 315 -11.86 -12.09 -57.70
CA LYS A 315 -11.64 -13.17 -58.67
C LYS A 315 -11.92 -14.56 -58.13
N LEU A 316 -12.17 -14.72 -56.86
CA LEU A 316 -12.45 -16.01 -56.18
C LEU A 316 -13.96 -16.31 -56.19
N PRO A 317 -14.38 -17.60 -56.15
CA PRO A 317 -15.78 -17.98 -55.97
C PRO A 317 -16.37 -17.35 -54.68
N LYS A 318 -17.64 -16.94 -54.72
CA LYS A 318 -18.28 -16.21 -53.60
C LYS A 318 -18.17 -16.92 -52.25
N MET A 319 -18.16 -18.24 -52.23
CA MET A 319 -18.03 -19.04 -51.01
C MET A 319 -16.62 -18.96 -50.42
N GLU A 320 -15.59 -18.99 -51.26
CA GLU A 320 -14.19 -18.81 -50.84
C GLU A 320 -13.88 -17.38 -50.44
N GLN A 321 -14.50 -16.39 -51.08
CA GLN A 321 -14.39 -14.98 -50.67
C GLN A 321 -14.89 -14.79 -49.21
N LYS A 322 -16.05 -15.39 -48.89
CA LYS A 322 -16.62 -15.31 -47.54
C LYS A 322 -15.75 -16.06 -46.52
N ALA A 323 -15.27 -17.26 -46.85
CA ALA A 323 -14.40 -18.04 -45.98
C ALA A 323 -13.07 -17.32 -45.68
N ASN A 324 -12.42 -16.81 -46.72
CA ASN A 324 -11.17 -16.05 -46.60
C ASN A 324 -11.37 -14.73 -45.84
N ALA A 325 -12.48 -14.02 -46.07
CA ALA A 325 -12.80 -12.80 -45.32
C ALA A 325 -13.03 -13.12 -43.82
N MET A 326 -13.74 -14.20 -43.49
CA MET A 326 -13.92 -14.64 -42.09
C MET A 326 -12.59 -15.02 -41.44
N LEU A 327 -11.72 -15.73 -42.17
CA LEU A 327 -10.38 -16.11 -41.68
C LEU A 327 -9.56 -14.85 -41.37
N VAL A 328 -9.51 -13.88 -42.30
CA VAL A 328 -8.79 -12.62 -42.10
C VAL A 328 -9.35 -11.84 -40.91
N VAL A 329 -10.67 -11.74 -40.79
CA VAL A 329 -11.30 -11.04 -39.64
C VAL A 329 -11.00 -11.74 -38.33
N SER A 330 -11.05 -13.09 -38.30
CA SER A 330 -10.71 -13.84 -37.08
C SER A 330 -9.23 -13.69 -36.69
N THR A 331 -8.33 -13.75 -37.69
CA THR A 331 -6.89 -13.55 -37.47
C THR A 331 -6.60 -12.15 -36.94
N LEU A 332 -7.19 -11.11 -37.54
CA LEU A 332 -7.04 -9.73 -37.09
C LEU A 332 -7.60 -9.52 -35.66
N ARG A 333 -8.74 -10.13 -35.34
CA ARG A 333 -9.29 -10.06 -33.98
C ARG A 333 -8.37 -10.74 -32.94
N ASN A 334 -7.80 -11.88 -33.30
CA ASN A 334 -6.88 -12.59 -32.42
C ASN A 334 -5.58 -11.79 -32.25
N SER A 335 -5.07 -11.20 -33.33
CA SER A 335 -3.89 -10.33 -33.27
C SER A 335 -4.13 -9.10 -32.40
N ASN A 336 -5.31 -8.43 -32.56
CA ASN A 336 -5.65 -7.30 -31.70
C ASN A 336 -5.72 -7.70 -30.21
N LYS A 337 -6.38 -8.83 -29.89
CA LYS A 337 -6.41 -9.32 -28.50
C LYS A 337 -5.00 -9.63 -27.97
N ALA A 338 -4.13 -10.18 -28.79
CA ALA A 338 -2.75 -10.45 -28.40
C ALA A 338 -1.97 -9.15 -28.16
N ILE A 339 -2.19 -8.13 -28.99
CA ILE A 339 -1.62 -6.78 -28.82
C ILE A 339 -2.12 -6.17 -27.50
N ASP A 340 -3.42 -6.18 -27.26
CA ASP A 340 -4.02 -5.62 -26.04
C ASP A 340 -3.47 -6.30 -24.78
N ASN A 341 -3.36 -7.63 -24.79
CA ASN A 341 -2.77 -8.38 -23.68
C ASN A 341 -1.30 -8.05 -23.48
N GLN A 342 -0.54 -7.84 -24.57
CA GLN A 342 0.87 -7.47 -24.48
C GLN A 342 1.05 -6.05 -23.92
N ILE A 343 0.22 -5.11 -24.37
CA ILE A 343 0.21 -3.73 -23.85
C ILE A 343 -0.11 -3.76 -22.35
N LEU A 344 -1.11 -4.54 -21.93
CA LEU A 344 -1.46 -4.70 -20.53
C LEU A 344 -0.28 -5.27 -19.73
N TYR A 345 0.35 -6.33 -20.21
CA TYR A 345 1.48 -6.95 -19.54
C TYR A 345 2.67 -5.98 -19.41
N GLN A 346 2.99 -5.24 -20.48
CA GLN A 346 4.06 -4.23 -20.45
C GLN A 346 3.73 -3.10 -19.48
N SER A 347 2.47 -2.64 -19.46
CA SER A 347 2.04 -1.58 -18.55
C SER A 347 2.15 -2.00 -17.08
N VAL A 348 1.91 -3.27 -16.75
CA VAL A 348 2.10 -3.82 -15.41
C VAL A 348 3.59 -3.82 -15.03
N LEU A 349 4.48 -4.31 -15.91
CA LEU A 349 5.92 -4.32 -15.65
C LEU A 349 6.51 -2.90 -15.51
N ASP A 350 6.07 -1.96 -16.35
CA ASP A 350 6.48 -0.54 -16.26
C ASP A 350 6.00 0.10 -14.96
N ARG A 351 4.75 -0.18 -14.58
CA ARG A 351 4.19 0.24 -13.31
C ARG A 351 5.01 -0.28 -12.12
N ASP A 352 5.30 -1.57 -12.11
CA ASP A 352 6.06 -2.19 -11.03
C ASP A 352 7.46 -1.57 -10.97
N SER A 353 8.16 -1.43 -12.09
CA SER A 353 9.46 -0.78 -12.15
C SER A 353 9.43 0.64 -11.56
N LYS A 354 8.40 1.44 -11.87
CA LYS A 354 8.24 2.79 -11.32
C LYS A 354 8.03 2.79 -9.81
N LEU A 355 7.28 1.82 -9.25
CA LEU A 355 7.09 1.69 -7.82
C LEU A 355 8.41 1.38 -7.10
N TYR A 356 9.27 0.53 -7.67
CA TYR A 356 10.62 0.29 -7.15
C TYR A 356 11.48 1.56 -7.16
N TRP A 357 11.43 2.35 -8.24
CA TRP A 357 12.15 3.62 -8.31
C TRP A 357 11.61 4.67 -7.34
N ILE A 358 10.31 4.71 -7.08
CA ILE A 358 9.71 5.58 -6.05
C ILE A 358 10.33 5.25 -4.69
N GLU A 359 10.37 3.97 -4.30
CA GLU A 359 10.94 3.56 -3.02
C GLU A 359 12.45 3.83 -2.93
N PHE A 360 13.17 3.61 -4.03
CA PHE A 360 14.59 3.98 -4.11
C PHE A 360 14.79 5.45 -3.78
N HIS A 361 14.12 6.35 -4.48
CA HIS A 361 14.23 7.79 -4.26
C HIS A 361 13.70 8.23 -2.90
N ARG A 362 12.67 7.58 -2.36
CA ARG A 362 12.11 7.86 -1.03
C ARG A 362 13.18 7.80 0.05
N LYS A 363 14.03 6.77 0.07
CA LYS A 363 15.08 6.60 1.07
C LYS A 363 16.09 7.76 1.07
N PHE A 364 16.46 8.24 -0.10
CA PHE A 364 17.36 9.38 -0.23
C PHE A 364 16.66 10.73 0.08
N ALA A 365 15.43 10.92 -0.41
CA ALA A 365 14.69 12.16 -0.21
C ALA A 365 14.36 12.40 1.27
N LEU A 366 13.97 11.35 2.01
CA LEU A 366 13.74 11.44 3.45
C LEU A 366 15.02 11.79 4.22
N THR A 367 16.15 11.20 3.85
CA THR A 367 17.44 11.52 4.44
C THR A 367 17.84 12.96 4.18
N TYR A 368 17.67 13.43 2.94
CA TYR A 368 17.96 14.79 2.53
C TYR A 368 17.08 15.82 3.25
N SER A 369 15.83 15.50 3.50
CA SER A 369 14.88 16.39 4.18
C SER A 369 15.33 16.76 5.60
N ILE A 370 16.05 15.87 6.31
CA ILE A 370 16.63 16.15 7.62
C ILE A 370 17.57 17.37 7.54
N ILE A 371 18.41 17.38 6.52
CA ILE A 371 19.40 18.46 6.29
C ILE A 371 18.68 19.77 5.92
N VAL A 372 17.73 19.71 4.99
CA VAL A 372 16.99 20.89 4.53
C VAL A 372 16.19 21.52 5.65
N LEU A 373 15.45 20.71 6.42
CA LEU A 373 14.62 21.21 7.52
C LEU A 373 15.45 21.73 8.69
N PHE A 374 16.66 21.20 8.91
CA PHE A 374 17.61 21.80 9.84
C PHE A 374 18.02 23.22 9.42
N PHE A 375 18.34 23.44 8.12
CA PHE A 375 18.68 24.75 7.60
C PHE A 375 17.50 25.74 7.52
N ILE A 376 16.30 25.26 7.74
CA ILE A 376 15.13 26.12 7.96
C ILE A 376 14.96 26.38 9.47
N GLY A 377 15.03 25.35 10.30
CA GLY A 377 14.76 25.45 11.72
C GLY A 377 15.78 26.31 12.47
N ALA A 378 17.07 26.08 12.27
CA ALA A 378 18.12 26.79 12.98
C ALA A 378 18.13 28.30 12.68
N PRO A 379 18.09 28.77 11.41
CA PRO A 379 18.03 30.21 11.11
C PRO A 379 16.70 30.84 11.50
N LEU A 380 15.57 30.13 11.35
CA LEU A 380 14.27 30.63 11.82
C LEU A 380 14.25 30.81 13.34
N GLY A 381 14.78 29.85 14.09
CA GLY A 381 14.97 29.99 15.53
C GLY A 381 15.84 31.18 15.92
N ALA A 382 16.91 31.44 15.15
CA ALA A 382 17.78 32.59 15.38
C ALA A 382 17.07 33.94 15.14
N ILE A 383 16.08 34.02 14.25
CA ILE A 383 15.31 35.20 13.95
C ILE A 383 14.22 35.45 15.01
N ILE A 384 13.64 34.39 15.56
CA ILE A 384 12.52 34.47 16.54
C ILE A 384 13.12 34.71 17.91
N SER A 385 13.19 35.98 18.29
CA SER A 385 13.76 36.41 19.59
C SER A 385 12.74 36.58 20.73
N LYS A 386 11.44 36.40 20.45
CA LYS A 386 10.38 36.60 21.43
C LYS A 386 9.25 35.59 21.23
N GLY A 387 8.79 34.96 22.31
CA GLY A 387 7.60 34.10 22.23
C GLY A 387 7.66 32.82 23.08
N GLY A 388 8.68 32.61 23.90
CA GLY A 388 8.82 31.43 24.74
C GLY A 388 8.81 30.13 23.92
N PHE A 389 8.54 29.00 24.55
CA PHE A 389 8.50 27.68 23.90
C PHE A 389 7.35 27.51 22.90
N GLY A 390 6.29 28.32 22.99
CA GLY A 390 5.09 28.14 22.16
C GLY A 390 5.27 28.53 20.70
N ALA A 391 5.93 29.67 20.43
CA ALA A 391 6.13 30.17 19.08
C ALA A 391 6.96 29.23 18.21
N PRO A 392 8.10 28.68 18.66
CA PRO A 392 8.86 27.67 17.92
C PRO A 392 8.06 26.43 17.54
N VAL A 393 7.23 25.90 18.46
CA VAL A 393 6.41 24.71 18.22
C VAL A 393 5.38 24.96 17.11
N VAL A 394 4.66 26.10 17.17
CA VAL A 394 3.65 26.44 16.15
C VAL A 394 4.29 26.63 14.79
N ILE A 395 5.42 27.31 14.72
CA ILE A 395 6.13 27.54 13.45
C ILE A 395 6.67 26.22 12.87
N ALA A 396 7.26 25.38 13.72
CA ALA A 396 7.72 24.05 13.29
C ALA A 396 6.54 23.22 12.75
N ALA A 397 5.39 23.26 13.42
CA ALA A 397 4.20 22.52 12.97
C ALA A 397 3.71 23.03 11.60
N ILE A 398 3.67 24.36 11.37
CA ILE A 398 3.26 24.95 10.10
C ILE A 398 4.25 24.56 8.97
N VAL A 399 5.55 24.74 9.19
CA VAL A 399 6.58 24.42 8.21
C VAL A 399 6.55 22.92 7.86
N PHE A 400 6.43 22.07 8.88
CA PHE A 400 6.34 20.63 8.66
C PHE A 400 5.04 20.23 7.95
N MET A 401 3.93 20.85 8.27
CA MET A 401 2.65 20.60 7.59
C MET A 401 2.77 20.89 6.09
N ILE A 402 3.36 22.04 5.72
CA ILE A 402 3.58 22.40 4.32
C ILE A 402 4.53 21.40 3.67
N TYR A 403 5.62 21.03 4.34
CA TYR A 403 6.56 20.02 3.87
C TYR A 403 5.86 18.68 3.61
N PHE A 404 5.06 18.21 4.57
CA PHE A 404 4.33 16.95 4.49
C PHE A 404 3.30 16.94 3.36
N ILE A 405 2.55 18.05 3.19
CA ILE A 405 1.57 18.19 2.09
C ILE A 405 2.28 18.10 0.74
N ILE A 406 3.39 18.83 0.54
CA ILE A 406 4.14 18.82 -0.72
C ILE A 406 4.73 17.43 -0.99
N THR A 407 5.27 16.77 0.03
CA THR A 407 5.79 15.39 -0.08
C THR A 407 4.68 14.42 -0.46
N SER A 408 3.51 14.49 0.20
CA SER A 408 2.36 13.63 -0.07
C SER A 408 1.79 13.84 -1.47
N ILE A 409 1.70 15.10 -1.94
CA ILE A 409 1.30 15.41 -3.32
C ILE A 409 2.30 14.82 -4.30
N GLY A 410 3.60 15.02 -4.07
CA GLY A 410 4.66 14.49 -4.92
C GLY A 410 4.63 12.95 -5.03
N GLU A 411 4.47 12.28 -3.91
CA GLU A 411 4.32 10.82 -3.85
C GLU A 411 3.07 10.36 -4.61
N ASN A 412 1.93 11.01 -4.41
CA ASN A 412 0.70 10.68 -5.13
C ASN A 412 0.86 10.87 -6.64
N LEU A 413 1.47 11.98 -7.10
CA LEU A 413 1.74 12.22 -8.52
C LEU A 413 2.71 11.19 -9.11
N ALA A 414 3.68 10.70 -8.34
CA ALA A 414 4.58 9.64 -8.76
C ALA A 414 3.87 8.28 -8.83
N THR A 415 3.06 7.92 -7.83
CA THR A 415 2.33 6.65 -7.77
C THR A 415 1.21 6.56 -8.81
N THR A 416 0.62 7.69 -9.20
CA THR A 416 -0.33 7.80 -10.32
C THR A 416 0.36 7.92 -11.68
N PHE A 417 1.71 7.93 -11.71
CA PHE A 417 2.54 7.98 -12.92
C PHE A 417 2.39 9.25 -13.77
N VAL A 418 1.84 10.32 -13.19
CA VAL A 418 1.75 11.63 -13.84
C VAL A 418 3.13 12.28 -13.94
N VAL A 419 3.98 12.05 -12.94
CA VAL A 419 5.34 12.59 -12.85
C VAL A 419 6.33 11.44 -12.68
N SER A 420 7.58 11.61 -13.14
CA SER A 420 8.60 10.58 -12.93
C SER A 420 8.89 10.37 -11.42
N PRO A 421 9.29 9.15 -11.01
CA PRO A 421 9.61 8.83 -9.62
C PRO A 421 10.61 9.81 -8.97
N PHE A 422 11.61 10.23 -9.72
CA PHE A 422 12.60 11.22 -9.26
C PHE A 422 11.91 12.54 -8.86
N PHE A 423 11.22 13.20 -9.80
CA PHE A 423 10.61 14.49 -9.53
C PHE A 423 9.54 14.40 -8.43
N GLY A 424 8.72 13.34 -8.41
CA GLY A 424 7.70 13.16 -7.38
C GLY A 424 8.28 13.07 -5.98
N MET A 425 9.33 12.29 -5.78
CA MET A 425 9.94 12.12 -4.45
C MET A 425 10.82 13.29 -4.02
N TRP A 426 11.41 14.04 -4.96
CA TRP A 426 12.30 15.15 -4.66
C TRP A 426 11.62 16.52 -4.65
N ILE A 427 10.33 16.63 -5.01
CA ILE A 427 9.62 17.90 -5.15
C ILE A 427 9.68 18.75 -3.87
N ALA A 428 9.50 18.13 -2.69
CA ALA A 428 9.62 18.83 -1.41
C ALA A 428 11.06 19.32 -1.18
N GLY A 429 12.06 18.49 -1.45
CA GLY A 429 13.46 18.88 -1.37
C GLY A 429 13.80 20.04 -2.31
N ILE A 430 13.36 19.96 -3.56
CA ILE A 430 13.56 21.01 -4.57
C ILE A 430 12.91 22.34 -4.13
N PHE A 431 11.69 22.28 -3.57
CA PHE A 431 10.98 23.46 -3.10
C PHE A 431 11.62 24.07 -1.85
N PHE A 432 11.94 23.25 -0.85
CA PHE A 432 12.43 23.76 0.44
C PHE A 432 13.91 24.13 0.43
N THR A 433 14.73 23.63 -0.48
CA THR A 433 16.16 23.99 -0.56
C THR A 433 16.38 25.48 -0.84
N PRO A 434 15.75 26.11 -1.86
CA PRO A 434 15.86 27.56 -2.04
C PRO A 434 15.34 28.34 -0.83
N VAL A 435 14.26 27.91 -0.20
CA VAL A 435 13.71 28.52 1.00
C VAL A 435 14.70 28.46 2.16
N ALA A 436 15.33 27.31 2.39
CA ALA A 436 16.37 27.12 3.40
C ALA A 436 17.57 28.05 3.17
N ILE A 437 18.02 28.16 1.91
CA ILE A 437 19.13 29.06 1.55
C ILE A 437 18.75 30.53 1.81
N LEU A 438 17.55 30.95 1.39
CA LEU A 438 17.09 32.34 1.59
C LEU A 438 16.95 32.69 3.07
N ILE A 439 16.36 31.80 3.88
CA ILE A 439 16.19 32.01 5.32
C ILE A 439 17.56 32.05 6.02
N THR A 440 18.46 31.15 5.66
CA THR A 440 19.81 31.10 6.22
C THR A 440 20.60 32.38 5.88
N PHE A 441 20.52 32.86 4.64
CA PHE A 441 21.14 34.10 4.21
C PHE A 441 20.55 35.32 4.94
N ALA A 442 19.24 35.38 5.09
CA ALA A 442 18.55 36.46 5.80
C ALA A 442 18.94 36.52 7.29
N ALA A 443 19.03 35.34 7.95
CA ALA A 443 19.45 35.24 9.35
C ALA A 443 20.94 35.55 9.57
N ALA A 444 21.79 35.23 8.60
CA ALA A 444 23.23 35.51 8.66
C ALA A 444 23.52 37.00 8.52
N ASN A 445 22.77 37.73 7.71
CA ASN A 445 22.95 39.13 7.43
C ASN A 445 22.11 40.07 8.30
N ASP A 446 21.43 39.53 9.33
CA ASP A 446 20.48 40.31 10.19
C ASP A 446 19.48 41.15 9.37
N SER A 447 19.14 40.69 8.18
CA SER A 447 18.27 41.43 7.26
C SER A 447 16.85 41.49 7.79
N LYS A 448 16.27 42.74 7.81
CA LYS A 448 14.88 43.00 8.30
C LYS A 448 13.78 42.40 7.39
N ILE A 449 14.10 41.45 6.54
CA ILE A 449 13.17 40.85 5.58
C ILE A 449 11.97 40.20 6.28
N PHE A 450 12.14 39.70 7.50
CA PHE A 450 11.10 39.05 8.28
C PHE A 450 10.47 39.97 9.36
N SER A 451 10.82 41.24 9.42
CA SER A 451 10.12 42.19 10.33
C SER A 451 8.75 42.57 9.73
N LEU A 452 7.67 42.32 10.48
CA LEU A 452 6.30 42.70 10.11
C LEU A 452 6.18 44.17 9.71
N ASP A 453 7.02 45.06 10.29
CA ASP A 453 7.07 46.49 9.98
C ASP A 453 7.69 46.77 8.60
N SER A 454 8.63 45.98 8.13
CA SER A 454 9.18 46.07 6.76
C SER A 454 8.16 45.74 5.71
N TRP A 455 7.34 44.69 5.95
CA TRP A 455 6.24 44.32 5.05
C TRP A 455 5.11 45.35 5.06
N LYS A 456 4.73 45.89 6.22
CA LYS A 456 3.75 46.97 6.32
C LYS A 456 4.22 48.23 5.58
N ASN A 457 5.51 48.57 5.67
CA ASN A 457 6.09 49.73 4.99
C ASN A 457 6.24 49.53 3.49
N ALA A 458 6.57 48.30 3.05
CA ALA A 458 6.60 47.93 1.63
C ALA A 458 5.21 47.98 0.98
N LEU A 459 4.16 47.54 1.69
CA LEU A 459 2.77 47.60 1.24
C LEU A 459 2.23 49.06 1.24
N LYS A 460 2.67 49.91 2.19
CA LYS A 460 2.32 51.33 2.19
C LYS A 460 3.01 52.11 1.07
N ARG A 461 4.26 51.76 0.69
CA ARG A 461 4.98 52.38 -0.43
C ARG A 461 4.40 52.11 -1.81
N LYS A 462 3.60 51.04 -1.94
CA LYS A 462 2.90 50.70 -3.20
C LYS A 462 1.51 51.35 -3.33
N LYS A 463 1.08 52.10 -2.30
CA LYS A 463 -0.22 52.80 -2.28
C LYS A 463 -0.09 54.36 -2.45
N ASN A 464 1.12 54.86 -2.52
CA ASN A 464 1.46 56.22 -2.96
C ASN A 464 2.25 56.11 -4.29
#